data_a0e2af08375e3ddb5af0a7d0e10ccac4
#
_entry.id   a0e2af08375e3ddb5af0a7d0e10ccac4
#
_cell.length_a   1.000
_cell.length_b   1.000
_cell.length_c   1.000
_cell.angle_alpha   90.00
_cell.angle_beta   90.00
_cell.angle_gamma   90.00
#
_symmetry.space_group_name_H-M   'P 1'
#
loop_
_entity.id
_entity.type
_entity.pdbx_description
1 polymer ?
#
loop_
_entity_poly.entity_id
_entity_poly.type
_entity_poly.pdbx_seq_one_letter_code
_entity_poly.pdbx_strand_id
1 'polypeptide(L)'
;HIIYKVNGVEQTVKRIVNEEEAQLFTRSTNPNVLSQLVGQYYVVGKQKAGDKISIQVSAPDFSSVSASTYIPEKVGVELGDVKLEMKSSDGYNSITIDRVEAIFHDNPSSEDYYSVKLRLLNREMNRDLGLLTDNEPLLNKKSKLDDDFGMDDYEYFGNAYIFNDRTINGKTYTLHLDTYSNSYRQSFYSFSYVVDLYKVTPEYYRFLKSIND
;
A
#
# COMPACT_ATOMS: atom_id res chain seq x y z
N HIS A 1 25.43 10.23 9.12
CA HIS A 1 25.97 9.09 8.37
C HIS A 1 24.92 7.98 8.28
N ILE A 2 24.71 7.45 7.06
CA ILE A 2 23.72 6.38 6.80
C ILE A 2 24.48 5.21 6.19
N ILE A 3 24.32 4.04 6.79
CA ILE A 3 24.80 2.76 6.27
C ILE A 3 23.57 1.92 5.92
N TYR A 4 23.48 1.50 4.67
CA TYR A 4 22.41 0.62 4.19
C TYR A 4 23.03 -0.65 3.61
N LYS A 5 22.55 -1.81 4.04
CA LYS A 5 23.08 -3.10 3.60
C LYS A 5 21.96 -4.00 3.05
N VAL A 6 22.29 -4.71 1.98
CA VAL A 6 21.48 -5.78 1.42
C VAL A 6 22.26 -7.09 1.57
N ASN A 7 21.71 -8.07 2.28
CA ASN A 7 22.37 -9.35 2.60
C ASN A 7 23.76 -9.17 3.23
N GLY A 8 23.90 -8.14 4.08
CA GLY A 8 25.17 -7.80 4.75
C GLY A 8 26.14 -6.97 3.91
N VAL A 9 25.89 -6.78 2.61
CA VAL A 9 26.74 -5.99 1.71
C VAL A 9 26.27 -4.55 1.70
N GLU A 10 27.18 -3.61 1.99
CA GLU A 10 26.90 -2.18 1.99
C GLU A 10 26.57 -1.68 0.58
N GLN A 11 25.54 -0.86 0.48
CA GLN A 11 25.07 -0.25 -0.75
C GLN A 11 25.36 1.24 -0.76
N THR A 12 25.49 1.81 -1.96
CA THR A 12 25.67 3.26 -2.12
C THR A 12 24.37 3.99 -1.77
N VAL A 13 24.44 4.84 -0.76
CA VAL A 13 23.37 5.76 -0.38
C VAL A 13 23.69 7.13 -0.94
N LYS A 14 22.74 7.75 -1.61
CA LYS A 14 22.84 9.11 -2.16
C LYS A 14 21.74 9.99 -1.59
N ARG A 15 22.00 11.30 -1.57
CA ARG A 15 21.03 12.31 -1.18
C ARG A 15 20.56 13.06 -2.41
N ILE A 16 19.29 13.31 -2.53
CA ILE A 16 18.71 14.18 -3.56
C ILE A 16 19.07 15.62 -3.21
N VAL A 17 19.85 16.27 -4.07
CA VAL A 17 20.45 17.58 -3.76
C VAL A 17 19.71 18.76 -4.38
N ASN A 18 18.90 18.52 -5.41
CA ASN A 18 18.15 19.57 -6.10
C ASN A 18 16.88 19.01 -6.77
N GLU A 19 16.04 19.90 -7.32
CA GLU A 19 14.79 19.53 -7.98
C GLU A 19 15.00 18.79 -9.31
N GLU A 20 16.09 19.03 -10.02
CA GLU A 20 16.44 18.31 -11.25
C GLU A 20 16.68 16.82 -10.95
N GLU A 21 17.43 16.53 -9.89
CA GLU A 21 17.62 15.15 -9.43
C GLU A 21 16.29 14.54 -8.88
N ALA A 22 15.49 15.33 -8.16
CA ALA A 22 14.18 14.91 -7.68
C ALA A 22 13.24 14.49 -8.81
N GLN A 23 13.35 15.13 -9.98
CA GLN A 23 12.56 14.79 -11.18
C GLN A 23 12.77 13.34 -11.65
N LEU A 24 13.89 12.70 -11.32
CA LEU A 24 14.15 11.29 -11.65
C LEU A 24 13.25 10.32 -10.86
N PHE A 25 12.67 10.76 -9.74
CA PHE A 25 11.88 9.94 -8.82
C PHE A 25 10.38 10.21 -8.88
N THR A 26 9.93 11.18 -9.66
CA THR A 26 8.52 11.51 -9.81
C THR A 26 8.18 11.93 -11.24
N ARG A 27 6.96 11.71 -11.66
CA ARG A 27 6.41 12.25 -12.90
C ARG A 27 5.87 13.67 -12.74
N SER A 28 5.79 14.15 -11.51
CA SER A 28 5.29 15.49 -11.23
C SER A 28 6.31 16.54 -11.65
N THR A 29 5.85 17.58 -12.31
CA THR A 29 6.63 18.80 -12.61
C THR A 29 6.29 19.93 -11.63
N ASN A 30 5.45 19.68 -10.64
CA ASN A 30 5.07 20.66 -9.63
C ASN A 30 6.24 20.94 -8.69
N PRO A 31 6.74 22.21 -8.59
CA PRO A 31 7.87 22.57 -7.72
C PRO A 31 7.64 22.19 -6.25
N ASN A 32 6.41 22.27 -5.76
CA ASN A 32 6.10 21.89 -4.36
C ASN A 32 6.29 20.38 -4.11
N VAL A 33 6.07 19.54 -5.11
CA VAL A 33 6.32 18.09 -5.00
C VAL A 33 7.82 17.82 -5.12
N LEU A 34 8.51 18.50 -6.03
CA LEU A 34 9.95 18.33 -6.22
C LEU A 34 10.73 18.77 -4.98
N SER A 35 10.37 19.91 -4.39
CA SER A 35 11.03 20.44 -3.19
C SER A 35 10.89 19.52 -1.98
N GLN A 36 9.80 18.77 -1.86
CA GLN A 36 9.62 17.77 -0.80
C GLN A 36 10.55 16.56 -0.93
N LEU A 37 11.04 16.25 -2.13
CA LEU A 37 11.99 15.18 -2.38
C LEU A 37 13.43 15.61 -2.12
N VAL A 38 13.73 16.90 -2.24
CA VAL A 38 15.07 17.43 -1.96
C VAL A 38 15.44 17.20 -0.50
N GLY A 39 16.62 16.64 -0.27
CA GLY A 39 17.10 16.28 1.07
C GLY A 39 16.82 14.82 1.44
N GLN A 40 15.94 14.13 0.74
CA GLN A 40 15.71 12.70 0.94
C GLN A 40 16.91 11.87 0.46
N TYR A 41 16.99 10.63 0.98
CA TYR A 41 18.05 9.69 0.62
C TYR A 41 17.48 8.52 -0.18
N TYR A 42 18.28 8.03 -1.12
CA TYR A 42 17.95 6.85 -1.88
C TYR A 42 19.14 5.89 -2.00
N VAL A 43 18.85 4.64 -2.24
CA VAL A 43 19.85 3.59 -2.44
C VAL A 43 19.94 3.26 -3.91
N VAL A 44 21.19 3.20 -4.40
CA VAL A 44 21.45 2.80 -5.79
C VAL A 44 21.51 1.28 -5.84
N GLY A 45 20.55 0.68 -6.54
CA GLY A 45 20.49 -0.78 -6.73
C GLY A 45 19.06 -1.30 -6.76
N LYS A 46 18.93 -2.56 -7.13
CA LYS A 46 17.65 -3.28 -7.13
C LYS A 46 17.67 -4.30 -6.01
N GLN A 47 16.63 -4.28 -5.19
CA GLN A 47 16.37 -5.32 -4.22
C GLN A 47 15.40 -6.34 -4.84
N LYS A 48 15.42 -7.56 -4.30
CA LYS A 48 14.55 -8.65 -4.71
C LYS A 48 13.93 -9.34 -3.50
N ALA A 49 12.89 -10.11 -3.73
CA ALA A 49 12.27 -10.95 -2.71
C ALA A 49 13.32 -11.84 -2.02
N GLY A 50 13.19 -11.97 -0.71
CA GLY A 50 14.13 -12.71 0.16
C GLY A 50 15.35 -11.90 0.60
N ASP A 51 15.62 -10.72 0.04
CA ASP A 51 16.76 -9.90 0.47
C ASP A 51 16.55 -9.40 1.91
N LYS A 52 17.60 -9.55 2.74
CA LYS A 52 17.66 -9.00 4.09
C LYS A 52 18.22 -7.57 4.01
N ILE A 53 17.47 -6.64 4.56
CA ILE A 53 17.78 -5.22 4.56
C ILE A 53 18.16 -4.80 5.98
N SER A 54 19.22 -4.01 6.11
CA SER A 54 19.52 -3.32 7.36
C SER A 54 19.93 -1.88 7.10
N ILE A 55 19.53 -1.01 8.01
CA ILE A 55 19.91 0.40 8.00
C ILE A 55 20.47 0.78 9.36
N GLN A 56 21.53 1.57 9.36
CA GLN A 56 22.07 2.23 10.54
C GLN A 56 22.23 3.72 10.24
N VAL A 57 21.77 4.55 11.16
CA VAL A 57 21.87 6.01 11.05
C VAL A 57 22.57 6.55 12.27
N SER A 58 23.53 7.43 12.05
CA SER A 58 24.23 8.15 13.10
C SER A 58 24.34 9.64 12.76
N ALA A 59 24.25 10.50 13.76
CA ALA A 59 24.45 11.94 13.64
C ALA A 59 25.31 12.43 14.82
N PRO A 60 26.04 13.55 14.67
CA PRO A 60 26.71 14.18 15.79
C PRO A 60 25.74 14.39 16.95
N ASP A 61 26.20 14.16 18.16
CA ASP A 61 25.45 14.37 19.41
C ASP A 61 24.22 13.47 19.63
N PHE A 62 23.98 12.48 18.75
CA PHE A 62 22.89 11.52 18.88
C PHE A 62 23.41 10.08 18.91
N SER A 63 22.75 9.23 19.71
CA SER A 63 23.01 7.80 19.66
C SER A 63 22.67 7.22 18.29
N SER A 64 23.51 6.30 17.81
CA SER A 64 23.25 5.56 16.57
C SER A 64 21.99 4.70 16.72
N VAL A 65 21.14 4.70 15.70
CA VAL A 65 19.96 3.85 15.60
C VAL A 65 20.10 2.88 14.44
N SER A 66 19.53 1.68 14.58
CA SER A 66 19.54 0.67 13.54
C SER A 66 18.22 -0.07 13.46
N ALA A 67 17.89 -0.52 12.25
CA ALA A 67 16.74 -1.36 11.98
C ALA A 67 17.10 -2.42 10.94
N SER A 68 16.40 -3.54 10.95
CA SER A 68 16.54 -4.58 9.94
C SER A 68 15.16 -5.14 9.57
N THR A 69 15.04 -5.55 8.32
CA THR A 69 13.84 -6.19 7.76
C THR A 69 14.25 -7.09 6.59
N TYR A 70 13.28 -7.65 5.91
CA TYR A 70 13.50 -8.38 4.66
C TYR A 70 12.43 -7.98 3.63
N ILE A 71 12.69 -8.25 2.36
CA ILE A 71 11.71 -8.07 1.28
C ILE A 71 10.91 -9.36 1.16
N PRO A 72 9.59 -9.33 1.43
CA PRO A 72 8.77 -10.53 1.32
C PRO A 72 8.72 -11.08 -0.10
N GLU A 73 8.39 -12.37 -0.21
CA GLU A 73 8.15 -13.01 -1.50
C GLU A 73 6.93 -12.39 -2.19
N LYS A 74 6.94 -12.44 -3.51
CA LYS A 74 5.81 -11.98 -4.31
C LYS A 74 4.63 -12.92 -4.11
N VAL A 75 3.44 -12.35 -4.03
CA VAL A 75 2.18 -13.09 -4.11
C VAL A 75 1.62 -12.93 -5.53
N GLY A 76 1.20 -14.04 -6.11
CA GLY A 76 0.45 -14.02 -7.36
C GLY A 76 -0.99 -13.64 -7.08
N VAL A 77 -1.53 -12.69 -7.84
CA VAL A 77 -2.94 -12.31 -7.79
C VAL A 77 -3.51 -12.34 -9.21
N GLU A 78 -4.69 -12.95 -9.33
CA GLU A 78 -5.47 -12.98 -10.56
C GLU A 78 -6.72 -12.11 -10.36
N LEU A 79 -7.11 -11.37 -11.40
CA LEU A 79 -8.38 -10.65 -11.37
C LEU A 79 -9.51 -11.64 -11.64
N GLY A 80 -10.49 -11.62 -10.75
CA GLY A 80 -11.78 -12.29 -10.96
C GLY A 80 -12.79 -11.38 -11.67
N ASP A 81 -14.04 -11.50 -11.28
CA ASP A 81 -15.13 -10.71 -11.87
C ASP A 81 -15.03 -9.23 -11.45
N VAL A 82 -15.44 -8.36 -12.37
CA VAL A 82 -15.68 -6.93 -12.09
C VAL A 82 -17.15 -6.63 -12.29
N LYS A 83 -17.84 -6.30 -11.21
CA LYS A 83 -19.26 -5.95 -11.21
C LYS A 83 -19.42 -4.46 -10.95
N LEU A 84 -20.00 -3.77 -11.88
CA LEU A 84 -20.15 -2.32 -11.86
C LEU A 84 -21.58 -1.93 -11.45
N GLU A 85 -21.70 -0.80 -10.72
CA GLU A 85 -23.00 -0.20 -10.36
C GLU A 85 -23.95 -1.13 -9.62
N MET A 86 -23.42 -1.99 -8.79
CA MET A 86 -24.23 -2.84 -7.93
C MET A 86 -24.98 -2.01 -6.88
N LYS A 87 -26.22 -2.35 -6.63
CA LYS A 87 -26.97 -1.75 -5.52
C LYS A 87 -26.58 -2.45 -4.21
N SER A 88 -26.22 -1.65 -3.22
CA SER A 88 -25.88 -2.10 -1.88
C SER A 88 -26.55 -1.17 -0.85
N SER A 89 -26.36 -1.45 0.43
CA SER A 89 -26.84 -0.61 1.52
C SER A 89 -25.72 -0.47 2.56
N ASP A 90 -25.54 0.73 3.08
CA ASP A 90 -24.65 1.00 4.22
C ASP A 90 -25.38 0.85 5.56
N GLY A 91 -26.57 0.27 5.56
CA GLY A 91 -27.46 0.13 6.72
C GLY A 91 -28.46 1.27 6.89
N TYR A 92 -28.25 2.40 6.24
CA TYR A 92 -29.11 3.60 6.28
C TYR A 92 -29.64 3.98 4.90
N ASN A 93 -28.79 3.89 3.87
CA ASN A 93 -29.10 4.36 2.53
C ASN A 93 -28.80 3.29 1.49
N SER A 94 -29.52 3.35 0.36
CA SER A 94 -29.16 2.61 -0.83
C SER A 94 -27.97 3.29 -1.51
N ILE A 95 -26.87 2.59 -1.63
CA ILE A 95 -25.64 3.08 -2.28
C ILE A 95 -25.39 2.31 -3.58
N THR A 96 -24.59 2.87 -4.45
CA THR A 96 -24.11 2.21 -5.65
C THR A 96 -22.63 1.95 -5.51
N ILE A 97 -22.22 0.70 -5.68
CA ILE A 97 -20.83 0.25 -5.51
C ILE A 97 -20.32 -0.45 -6.76
N ASP A 98 -19.00 -0.46 -6.91
CA ASP A 98 -18.30 -1.33 -7.83
C ASP A 98 -17.57 -2.39 -7.01
N ARG A 99 -17.64 -3.64 -7.46
CA ARG A 99 -16.91 -4.77 -6.88
C ARG A 99 -15.83 -5.25 -7.84
N VAL A 100 -14.63 -5.37 -7.35
CA VAL A 100 -13.50 -6.00 -8.04
C VAL A 100 -13.08 -7.23 -7.26
N GLU A 101 -13.08 -8.39 -7.90
CA GLU A 101 -12.63 -9.62 -7.28
C GLU A 101 -11.14 -9.85 -7.57
N ALA A 102 -10.39 -10.18 -6.53
CA ALA A 102 -8.97 -10.53 -6.63
C ALA A 102 -8.75 -11.91 -6.03
N ILE A 103 -8.27 -12.84 -6.84
CA ILE A 103 -8.05 -14.24 -6.47
C ILE A 103 -6.55 -14.42 -6.18
N PHE A 104 -6.22 -14.98 -5.03
CA PHE A 104 -4.83 -15.32 -4.71
C PHE A 104 -4.73 -16.66 -3.99
N HIS A 105 -3.54 -17.24 -4.06
CA HIS A 105 -3.23 -18.51 -3.39
C HIS A 105 -2.27 -18.25 -2.25
N ASP A 106 -2.68 -18.62 -1.06
CA ASP A 106 -1.86 -18.48 0.13
C ASP A 106 -0.90 -19.67 0.31
N ASN A 107 0.25 -19.41 0.94
CA ASN A 107 1.26 -20.44 1.17
C ASN A 107 0.99 -21.16 2.50
N PRO A 108 0.71 -22.49 2.50
CA PRO A 108 0.41 -23.22 3.73
C PRO A 108 1.59 -23.37 4.70
N SER A 109 2.80 -23.01 4.27
CA SER A 109 4.03 -23.24 5.05
C SER A 109 4.45 -22.06 5.92
N SER A 110 3.73 -20.95 5.87
CA SER A 110 4.07 -19.72 6.59
C SER A 110 2.82 -19.01 7.10
N GLU A 111 2.95 -18.28 8.20
CA GLU A 111 1.97 -17.28 8.61
C GLU A 111 2.28 -15.99 7.85
N ASP A 112 1.36 -15.58 6.99
CA ASP A 112 1.56 -14.50 6.06
C ASP A 112 0.67 -13.28 6.37
N TYR A 113 1.23 -12.12 6.07
CA TYR A 113 0.60 -10.83 6.29
C TYR A 113 0.54 -10.07 4.97
N TYR A 114 -0.60 -9.46 4.69
CA TYR A 114 -0.89 -8.85 3.42
C TYR A 114 -1.33 -7.40 3.56
N SER A 115 -1.06 -6.64 2.51
CA SER A 115 -1.63 -5.31 2.29
C SER A 115 -2.23 -5.26 0.89
N VAL A 116 -3.45 -4.75 0.77
CA VAL A 116 -4.15 -4.61 -0.51
C VAL A 116 -4.54 -3.16 -0.75
N LYS A 117 -4.44 -2.74 -2.00
CA LYS A 117 -4.95 -1.45 -2.51
C LYS A 117 -5.76 -1.69 -3.76
N LEU A 118 -6.81 -0.89 -3.93
CA LEU A 118 -7.54 -0.77 -5.18
C LEU A 118 -7.31 0.61 -5.77
N ARG A 119 -6.89 0.69 -7.02
CA ARG A 119 -6.66 1.96 -7.72
C ARG A 119 -7.52 2.09 -8.96
N LEU A 120 -7.90 3.32 -9.25
CA LEU A 120 -8.48 3.70 -10.52
C LEU A 120 -7.40 4.33 -11.40
N LEU A 121 -7.21 3.77 -12.57
CA LEU A 121 -6.21 4.21 -13.54
C LEU A 121 -6.88 4.64 -14.85
N ASN A 122 -6.57 5.84 -15.32
CA ASN A 122 -6.82 6.29 -16.68
C ASN A 122 -5.63 7.14 -17.18
N ARG A 123 -5.78 7.81 -18.33
CA ARG A 123 -4.69 8.62 -18.92
C ARG A 123 -4.25 9.79 -18.02
N GLU A 124 -5.16 10.33 -17.23
CA GLU A 124 -4.96 11.58 -16.47
C GLU A 124 -4.87 11.32 -14.95
N MET A 125 -5.34 10.15 -14.49
CA MET A 125 -5.49 9.87 -13.07
C MET A 125 -4.95 8.48 -12.73
N ASN A 126 -4.22 8.43 -11.62
CA ASN A 126 -3.88 7.22 -10.91
C ASN A 126 -4.20 7.47 -9.42
N ARG A 127 -5.33 6.95 -8.96
CA ARG A 127 -5.86 7.28 -7.63
C ARG A 127 -6.16 6.02 -6.83
N ASP A 128 -5.72 6.02 -5.59
CA ASP A 128 -6.12 5.02 -4.59
C ASP A 128 -7.61 5.23 -4.25
N LEU A 129 -8.33 4.13 -4.14
CA LEU A 129 -9.76 4.12 -3.79
C LEU A 129 -9.95 3.62 -2.37
N GLY A 130 -10.87 4.26 -1.64
CA GLY A 130 -11.36 3.75 -0.37
C GLY A 130 -12.21 2.50 -0.57
N LEU A 131 -11.98 1.47 0.26
CA LEU A 131 -12.74 0.23 0.24
C LEU A 131 -13.86 0.25 1.29
N LEU A 132 -14.99 -0.33 0.91
CA LEU A 132 -16.07 -0.68 1.82
C LEU A 132 -15.78 -2.09 2.36
N THR A 133 -15.38 -2.18 3.61
CA THR A 133 -14.87 -3.43 4.19
C THR A 133 -15.94 -4.33 4.78
N ASP A 134 -17.18 -3.89 4.84
CA ASP A 134 -18.29 -4.62 5.50
C ASP A 134 -18.59 -5.99 4.88
N ASN A 135 -18.32 -6.13 3.57
CA ASN A 135 -18.56 -7.35 2.81
C ASN A 135 -17.30 -8.23 2.65
N GLU A 136 -16.17 -7.81 3.22
CA GLU A 136 -14.90 -8.55 3.12
C GLU A 136 -14.38 -8.93 4.52
N PRO A 137 -14.56 -10.21 4.92
CA PRO A 137 -14.22 -10.64 6.28
C PRO A 137 -12.74 -10.54 6.66
N LEU A 138 -11.84 -10.54 5.66
CA LEU A 138 -10.41 -10.47 5.91
C LEU A 138 -9.91 -9.05 6.17
N LEU A 139 -10.59 -8.04 5.65
CA LEU A 139 -10.16 -6.67 5.81
C LEU A 139 -10.50 -6.14 7.21
N ASN A 140 -9.53 -5.53 7.86
CA ASN A 140 -9.79 -4.86 9.12
C ASN A 140 -10.78 -3.73 8.90
N LYS A 141 -11.76 -3.68 9.78
CA LYS A 141 -12.67 -2.54 9.86
C LYS A 141 -11.86 -1.31 10.28
N LYS A 142 -12.26 -0.15 9.80
CA LYS A 142 -11.74 1.13 10.28
C LYS A 142 -11.80 1.17 11.81
N SER A 143 -10.76 1.67 12.45
CA SER A 143 -10.82 1.95 13.87
C SER A 143 -11.88 3.02 14.14
N LYS A 144 -12.54 2.96 15.29
CA LYS A 144 -13.57 3.93 15.68
C LYS A 144 -13.03 5.36 15.86
N LEU A 145 -11.71 5.54 15.89
CA LEU A 145 -11.06 6.85 15.98
C LEU A 145 -11.25 7.71 14.72
N ASP A 146 -11.49 7.09 13.56
CA ASP A 146 -11.75 7.82 12.32
C ASP A 146 -13.07 8.60 12.35
N ASP A 147 -14.05 8.17 13.15
CA ASP A 147 -15.38 8.80 13.22
C ASP A 147 -15.41 10.02 14.17
N ASP A 148 -14.51 10.09 15.17
CA ASP A 148 -14.59 11.11 16.23
C ASP A 148 -13.79 12.39 15.94
N PHE A 149 -12.81 12.38 15.06
CA PHE A 149 -11.92 13.52 14.85
C PHE A 149 -11.92 14.14 13.45
N GLY A 150 -12.62 13.59 12.47
CA GLY A 150 -12.72 14.17 11.12
C GLY A 150 -11.37 14.39 10.43
N MET A 151 -10.32 13.76 10.92
CA MET A 151 -9.03 13.74 10.26
C MET A 151 -9.03 12.62 9.23
N ASP A 152 -8.99 13.00 7.97
CA ASP A 152 -8.68 12.08 6.88
C ASP A 152 -7.20 11.65 6.99
N ASP A 153 -6.91 10.69 7.89
CA ASP A 153 -5.58 10.06 8.01
C ASP A 153 -5.18 9.26 6.74
N TYR A 154 -6.05 9.26 5.75
CA TYR A 154 -5.84 8.64 4.44
C TYR A 154 -4.67 9.21 3.64
N GLU A 155 -4.21 10.42 3.93
CA GLU A 155 -3.09 11.04 3.21
C GLU A 155 -1.73 10.49 3.62
N TYR A 156 -1.57 9.96 4.85
CA TYR A 156 -0.25 9.55 5.35
C TYR A 156 0.18 8.14 4.91
N PHE A 157 -0.75 7.19 4.83
CA PHE A 157 -0.44 5.79 4.49
C PHE A 157 -1.15 5.29 3.23
N GLY A 158 -1.95 6.14 2.61
CA GLY A 158 -2.80 5.80 1.47
C GLY A 158 -3.89 4.79 1.89
N ASN A 159 -4.78 4.48 0.98
CA ASN A 159 -5.86 3.49 1.19
C ASN A 159 -5.31 2.05 1.15
N ALA A 160 -4.36 1.71 2.03
CA ALA A 160 -3.83 0.36 2.15
C ALA A 160 -4.54 -0.39 3.28
N TYR A 161 -5.24 -1.46 2.93
CA TYR A 161 -5.92 -2.32 3.89
C TYR A 161 -5.05 -3.52 4.19
N ILE A 162 -5.03 -3.97 5.45
CA ILE A 162 -4.17 -5.05 5.91
C ILE A 162 -4.97 -6.22 6.45
N PHE A 163 -4.45 -7.45 6.26
CA PHE A 163 -5.02 -8.67 6.80
C PHE A 163 -3.92 -9.74 6.99
N ASN A 164 -4.27 -10.83 7.66
CA ASN A 164 -3.42 -12.01 7.78
C ASN A 164 -4.15 -13.26 7.27
N ASP A 165 -3.39 -14.33 7.08
CA ASP A 165 -3.88 -15.58 6.51
C ASP A 165 -4.54 -16.55 7.51
N ARG A 166 -4.63 -16.23 8.79
CA ARG A 166 -5.06 -17.17 9.86
C ARG A 166 -6.31 -17.99 9.53
N THR A 167 -7.25 -17.40 8.79
CA THR A 167 -8.51 -18.05 8.42
C THR A 167 -8.45 -18.72 7.04
N ILE A 168 -7.44 -18.41 6.25
CA ILE A 168 -7.30 -18.82 4.85
C ILE A 168 -5.99 -19.52 4.54
N ASN A 169 -5.16 -19.80 5.55
CA ASN A 169 -3.83 -20.38 5.40
C ASN A 169 -3.87 -21.60 4.47
N GLY A 170 -3.05 -21.54 3.41
CA GLY A 170 -2.94 -22.58 2.37
C GLY A 170 -4.12 -22.70 1.42
N LYS A 171 -5.04 -21.75 1.43
CA LYS A 171 -6.22 -21.77 0.56
C LYS A 171 -6.11 -20.78 -0.58
N THR A 172 -6.87 -21.07 -1.63
CA THR A 172 -7.24 -20.06 -2.62
C THR A 172 -8.36 -19.21 -2.05
N TYR A 173 -8.20 -17.90 -2.09
CA TYR A 173 -9.19 -16.96 -1.59
C TYR A 173 -9.55 -15.90 -2.62
N THR A 174 -10.81 -15.51 -2.65
CA THR A 174 -11.30 -14.41 -3.49
C THR A 174 -11.63 -13.23 -2.59
N LEU A 175 -10.82 -12.17 -2.68
CA LEU A 175 -11.09 -10.89 -2.03
C LEU A 175 -12.16 -10.13 -2.82
N HIS A 176 -13.14 -9.60 -2.10
CA HIS A 176 -14.17 -8.71 -2.64
C HIS A 176 -13.83 -7.26 -2.30
N LEU A 177 -13.30 -6.54 -3.28
CA LEU A 177 -12.89 -5.16 -3.12
C LEU A 177 -14.02 -4.24 -3.57
N ASP A 178 -14.90 -3.90 -2.65
CA ASP A 178 -16.02 -3.00 -2.88
C ASP A 178 -15.57 -1.54 -2.71
N THR A 179 -15.98 -0.69 -3.62
CA THR A 179 -15.76 0.76 -3.55
C THR A 179 -17.01 1.50 -4.00
N TYR A 180 -17.17 2.75 -3.57
CA TYR A 180 -18.26 3.57 -4.09
C TYR A 180 -18.13 3.71 -5.58
N SER A 181 -19.26 3.51 -6.29
CA SER A 181 -19.31 3.73 -7.72
C SER A 181 -19.07 5.20 -8.01
N ASN A 182 -17.95 5.49 -8.69
CA ASN A 182 -17.45 6.84 -8.79
C ASN A 182 -18.13 7.61 -9.90
N SER A 183 -18.69 8.79 -9.61
CA SER A 183 -19.25 9.72 -10.58
C SER A 183 -18.25 10.20 -11.65
N TYR A 184 -16.95 10.06 -11.39
CA TYR A 184 -15.91 10.36 -12.39
C TYR A 184 -15.96 9.46 -13.63
N ARG A 185 -16.64 8.29 -13.56
CA ARG A 185 -16.86 7.43 -14.74
C ARG A 185 -17.59 8.15 -15.87
N GLN A 186 -18.50 9.05 -15.56
CA GLN A 186 -19.26 9.79 -16.58
C GLN A 186 -18.36 10.74 -17.38
N SER A 187 -17.22 11.12 -16.85
CA SER A 187 -16.26 12.05 -17.47
C SER A 187 -15.16 11.37 -18.28
N PHE A 188 -14.99 10.02 -18.18
CA PHE A 188 -13.88 9.31 -18.82
C PHE A 188 -14.37 8.17 -19.70
N TYR A 189 -13.91 8.15 -20.95
CA TYR A 189 -14.27 7.12 -21.93
C TYR A 189 -13.66 5.74 -21.64
N SER A 190 -12.58 5.67 -20.83
CA SER A 190 -11.98 4.43 -20.40
C SER A 190 -11.25 4.58 -19.07
N PHE A 191 -11.39 3.59 -18.21
CA PHE A 191 -10.64 3.45 -16.97
C PHE A 191 -10.35 1.96 -16.71
N SER A 192 -9.40 1.69 -15.85
CA SER A 192 -9.06 0.34 -15.38
C SER A 192 -8.99 0.33 -13.87
N TYR A 193 -9.49 -0.72 -13.25
CA TYR A 193 -9.16 -1.05 -11.88
C TYR A 193 -7.82 -1.78 -11.83
N VAL A 194 -7.00 -1.42 -10.87
CA VAL A 194 -5.72 -2.08 -10.59
C VAL A 194 -5.72 -2.52 -9.14
N VAL A 195 -5.51 -3.81 -8.92
CA VAL A 195 -5.34 -4.39 -7.59
C VAL A 195 -3.86 -4.57 -7.32
N ASP A 196 -3.38 -3.94 -6.26
CA ASP A 196 -2.04 -4.16 -5.73
C ASP A 196 -2.16 -4.99 -4.46
N LEU A 197 -1.71 -6.24 -4.50
CA LEU A 197 -1.62 -7.13 -3.35
C LEU A 197 -0.15 -7.36 -3.00
N TYR A 198 0.21 -7.00 -1.78
CA TYR A 198 1.57 -7.12 -1.26
C TYR A 198 1.62 -8.06 -0.07
N LYS A 199 2.60 -8.94 -0.04
CA LYS A 199 3.03 -9.60 1.18
C LYS A 199 3.87 -8.61 1.97
N VAL A 200 3.62 -8.48 3.26
CA VAL A 200 4.32 -7.53 4.14
C VAL A 200 4.99 -8.26 5.30
N THR A 201 5.98 -7.65 5.92
CA THR A 201 6.61 -8.26 7.09
C THR A 201 5.70 -8.18 8.32
N PRO A 202 5.84 -9.12 9.29
CA PRO A 202 5.08 -9.07 10.53
C PRO A 202 5.25 -7.76 11.30
N GLU A 203 6.45 -7.17 11.26
CA GLU A 203 6.76 -5.89 11.90
C GLU A 203 6.01 -4.74 11.25
N TYR A 204 5.98 -4.71 9.92
CA TYR A 204 5.26 -3.68 9.17
C TYR A 204 3.74 -3.82 9.35
N TYR A 205 3.23 -5.05 9.35
CA TYR A 205 1.83 -5.31 9.66
C TYR A 205 1.45 -4.80 11.05
N ARG A 206 2.26 -5.10 12.09
CA ARG A 206 2.01 -4.62 13.45
C ARG A 206 2.10 -3.10 13.56
N PHE A 207 3.05 -2.49 12.85
CA PHE A 207 3.15 -1.03 12.76
C PHE A 207 1.87 -0.43 12.16
N LEU A 208 1.45 -0.88 10.96
CA LEU A 208 0.23 -0.39 10.32
C LEU A 208 -1.00 -0.59 11.22
N LYS A 209 -1.09 -1.74 11.90
CA LYS A 209 -2.18 -2.01 12.83
C LYS A 209 -2.19 -1.04 14.01
N SER A 210 -1.02 -0.72 14.56
CA SER A 210 -0.90 0.18 15.74
C SER A 210 -1.26 1.64 15.45
N ILE A 211 -1.26 2.05 14.19
CA ILE A 211 -1.69 3.41 13.80
C ILE A 211 -3.16 3.46 13.37
N ASN A 212 -3.79 2.28 13.17
CA ASN A 212 -5.21 2.14 12.83
C ASN A 212 -6.07 1.71 14.03
N ASP A 213 -5.47 1.37 15.17
CA ASP A 213 -6.12 1.08 16.45
C ASP A 213 -6.19 2.34 17.34
#